data_849ec8344690567d130b8c0c4d48f0b1
#
_entry.id   849ec8344690567d130b8c0c4d48f0b1
#
_cell.length_a   1.000
_cell.length_b   1.000
_cell.length_c   1.000
_cell.angle_alpha   90.00
_cell.angle_beta   90.00
_cell.angle_gamma   90.00
#
_symmetry.space_group_name_H-M   'P 1'
#
loop_
_entity.id
_entity.type
_entity.pdbx_description
1 polymer ?
#
loop_
_entity_poly.entity_id
_entity_poly.type
_entity_poly.pdbx_seq_one_letter_code
_entity_poly.pdbx_strand_id
1 'polypeptide(L)'
;MKKTAIIYASTHHQNTYRLVSAISEKYSVTLIDATMVQTADLSGYDLIGFASGIDFGRFYQPVEHFLDENLPYNKQVFFLYTCAKTSPRFTQTIRAKAVRKDAVILGEYGCPGYNTYGPWRLVGGMNRNHPDSAEIRAAVEFYHSLISDK
;
A
#
# COMPACT_ATOMS: atom_id res chain seq x y z
N MET A 1 -4.43 -11.45 17.89
CA MET A 1 -3.93 -10.42 16.92
C MET A 1 -4.09 -10.97 15.51
N LYS A 2 -4.43 -10.11 14.57
CA LYS A 2 -4.61 -10.52 13.18
C LYS A 2 -3.28 -10.88 12.54
N LYS A 3 -3.27 -11.98 11.80
CA LYS A 3 -2.11 -12.35 10.99
C LYS A 3 -2.20 -11.55 9.69
N THR A 4 -1.19 -10.74 9.40
CA THR A 4 -1.22 -9.75 8.32
C THR A 4 -0.14 -9.99 7.28
N ALA A 5 -0.51 -9.88 6.00
CA ALA A 5 0.43 -9.76 4.90
C ALA A 5 0.22 -8.41 4.23
N ILE A 6 1.30 -7.79 3.77
CA ILE A 6 1.24 -6.56 2.97
C ILE A 6 1.90 -6.83 1.64
N ILE A 7 1.12 -6.70 0.57
CA ILE A 7 1.56 -6.84 -0.81
C ILE A 7 1.96 -5.45 -1.28
N TYR A 8 3.19 -5.27 -1.74
CA TYR A 8 3.64 -3.94 -2.12
C TYR A 8 4.43 -3.96 -3.42
N ALA A 9 4.50 -2.80 -4.06
CA ALA A 9 5.45 -2.51 -5.12
C ALA A 9 5.95 -1.09 -4.88
N SER A 10 7.26 -0.93 -4.85
CA SER A 10 7.88 0.35 -4.56
C SER A 10 9.06 0.53 -5.51
N THR A 11 8.92 1.38 -6.51
CA THR A 11 9.93 1.58 -7.53
C THR A 11 10.62 2.94 -7.42
N HIS A 12 9.87 4.02 -7.34
CA HIS A 12 10.46 5.37 -7.35
C HIS A 12 10.87 5.79 -5.95
N HIS A 13 12.17 5.90 -5.70
CA HIS A 13 12.75 6.39 -4.45
C HIS A 13 12.30 5.61 -3.20
N GLN A 14 11.77 4.39 -3.39
CA GLN A 14 11.36 3.51 -2.29
C GLN A 14 10.33 4.14 -1.35
N ASN A 15 9.49 5.05 -1.86
CA ASN A 15 8.52 5.77 -1.03
C ASN A 15 7.58 4.84 -0.28
N THR A 16 6.92 3.96 -1.02
CA THR A 16 5.96 3.02 -0.43
C THR A 16 6.65 2.02 0.49
N TYR A 17 7.84 1.55 0.10
CA TYR A 17 8.59 0.60 0.92
C TYR A 17 8.91 1.19 2.29
N ARG A 18 9.18 2.49 2.37
CA ARG A 18 9.47 3.15 3.64
C ARG A 18 8.28 3.07 4.60
N LEU A 19 7.05 3.14 4.08
CA LEU A 19 5.86 2.99 4.90
C LEU A 19 5.69 1.57 5.41
N VAL A 20 5.76 0.59 4.50
CA VAL A 20 5.51 -0.81 4.88
C VAL A 20 6.65 -1.37 5.72
N SER A 21 7.88 -0.92 5.48
CA SER A 21 9.03 -1.28 6.29
C SER A 21 8.88 -0.81 7.73
N ALA A 22 8.40 0.41 7.93
CA ALA A 22 8.18 0.96 9.27
C ALA A 22 7.11 0.16 10.03
N ILE A 23 6.06 -0.27 9.34
CA ILE A 23 5.04 -1.12 9.94
C ILE A 23 5.66 -2.46 10.36
N SER A 24 6.48 -3.06 9.49
CA SER A 24 7.09 -4.36 9.77
C SER A 24 8.14 -4.30 10.88
N GLU A 25 8.74 -3.15 11.12
CA GLU A 25 9.68 -2.97 12.23
C GLU A 25 8.98 -3.00 13.59
N LYS A 26 7.71 -2.62 13.62
CA LYS A 26 6.94 -2.53 14.86
C LYS A 26 5.99 -3.71 15.05
N TYR A 27 5.49 -4.28 13.98
CA TYR A 27 4.50 -5.37 14.03
C TYR A 27 4.99 -6.55 13.21
N SER A 28 4.62 -7.75 13.64
CA SER A 28 4.95 -8.97 12.91
C SER A 28 4.03 -9.11 11.69
N VAL A 29 4.45 -8.55 10.56
CA VAL A 29 3.72 -8.66 9.30
C VAL A 29 4.62 -9.29 8.25
N THR A 30 4.00 -9.98 7.29
CA THR A 30 4.72 -10.54 6.16
C THR A 30 4.68 -9.55 5.00
N LEU A 31 5.84 -9.17 4.48
CA LEU A 31 5.91 -8.27 3.33
C LEU A 31 6.16 -9.10 2.07
N ILE A 32 5.36 -8.86 1.03
CA ILE A 32 5.48 -9.56 -0.25
C ILE A 32 5.64 -8.51 -1.35
N ASP A 33 6.78 -8.54 -2.04
CA ASP A 33 7.05 -7.63 -3.15
C ASP A 33 6.44 -8.19 -4.43
N ALA A 34 5.40 -7.54 -4.92
CA ALA A 34 4.65 -8.00 -6.09
C ALA A 34 5.44 -7.88 -7.40
N THR A 35 6.58 -7.17 -7.39
CA THR A 35 7.46 -7.14 -8.55
C THR A 35 8.37 -8.36 -8.60
N MET A 36 8.52 -9.06 -7.49
CA MET A 36 9.39 -10.24 -7.38
C MET A 36 8.61 -11.55 -7.27
N VAL A 37 7.41 -11.50 -6.69
CA VAL A 37 6.58 -12.67 -6.43
C VAL A 37 5.23 -12.45 -7.09
N GLN A 38 4.79 -13.39 -7.90
CA GLN A 38 3.51 -13.26 -8.61
C GLN A 38 2.41 -14.12 -8.00
N THR A 39 2.77 -15.10 -7.21
CA THR A 39 1.81 -16.05 -6.64
C THR A 39 2.14 -16.30 -5.18
N ALA A 40 1.13 -16.26 -4.33
CA ALA A 40 1.28 -16.61 -2.92
C ALA A 40 -0.07 -17.11 -2.38
N ASP A 41 0.01 -18.02 -1.42
CA ASP A 41 -1.18 -18.49 -0.72
C ASP A 41 -1.49 -17.53 0.43
N LEU A 42 -2.54 -16.74 0.27
CA LEU A 42 -2.95 -15.77 1.27
C LEU A 42 -4.05 -16.29 2.20
N SER A 43 -4.44 -17.54 2.09
CA SER A 43 -5.57 -18.10 2.84
C SER A 43 -5.38 -18.05 4.35
N GLY A 44 -4.15 -18.12 4.82
CA GLY A 44 -3.83 -18.13 6.25
C GLY A 44 -3.76 -16.75 6.90
N TYR A 45 -3.96 -15.67 6.14
CA TYR A 45 -3.89 -14.32 6.68
C TYR A 45 -5.28 -13.78 6.97
N ASP A 46 -5.41 -13.05 8.07
CA ASP A 46 -6.67 -12.43 8.49
C ASP A 46 -6.86 -11.06 7.86
N LEU A 47 -5.76 -10.37 7.61
CA LEU A 47 -5.75 -9.00 7.10
C LEU A 47 -4.70 -8.89 6.00
N ILE A 48 -5.08 -8.32 4.86
CA ILE A 48 -4.17 -8.20 3.73
C ILE A 48 -4.14 -6.75 3.27
N GLY A 49 -2.93 -6.16 3.30
CA GLY A 49 -2.72 -4.81 2.82
C GLY A 49 -2.17 -4.80 1.40
N PHE A 50 -2.51 -3.77 0.65
CA PHE A 50 -1.97 -3.53 -0.68
C PHE A 50 -1.38 -2.13 -0.70
N ALA A 51 -0.10 -2.02 -1.00
CA ALA A 51 0.65 -0.78 -0.90
C ALA A 51 1.39 -0.50 -2.20
N SER A 52 1.31 0.74 -2.69
CA SER A 52 1.84 1.07 -4.00
C SER A 52 2.13 2.56 -4.14
N GLY A 53 3.02 2.91 -5.04
CA GLY A 53 3.01 4.25 -5.63
C GLY A 53 1.85 4.36 -6.59
N ILE A 54 1.65 5.56 -7.13
CA ILE A 54 0.56 5.84 -8.06
C ILE A 54 1.12 6.12 -9.44
N ASP A 55 0.58 5.44 -10.46
CA ASP A 55 0.97 5.59 -11.84
C ASP A 55 -0.31 5.68 -12.68
N PHE A 56 -0.42 6.72 -13.48
CA PHE A 56 -1.61 6.98 -14.29
C PHE A 56 -2.90 6.97 -13.46
N GLY A 57 -2.83 7.53 -12.25
CA GLY A 57 -4.01 7.70 -11.41
C GLY A 57 -4.47 6.45 -10.67
N ARG A 58 -3.63 5.41 -10.60
CA ARG A 58 -4.01 4.15 -9.96
C ARG A 58 -2.77 3.44 -9.40
N PHE A 59 -3.01 2.39 -8.63
CA PHE A 59 -1.94 1.56 -8.09
C PHE A 59 -1.14 0.91 -9.23
N TYR A 60 0.12 0.61 -8.97
CA TYR A 60 0.97 -0.08 -9.94
C TYR A 60 0.35 -1.42 -10.36
N GLN A 61 0.50 -1.74 -11.64
CA GLN A 61 -0.09 -2.95 -12.20
C GLN A 61 0.28 -4.23 -11.45
N PRO A 62 1.54 -4.43 -11.02
CA PRO A 62 1.86 -5.65 -10.27
C PRO A 62 1.03 -5.84 -9.00
N VAL A 63 0.71 -4.76 -8.28
CA VAL A 63 -0.10 -4.85 -7.06
C VAL A 63 -1.55 -5.17 -7.40
N GLU A 64 -2.12 -4.50 -8.38
CA GLU A 64 -3.50 -4.78 -8.80
C GLU A 64 -3.64 -6.20 -9.34
N HIS A 65 -2.67 -6.62 -10.14
CA HIS A 65 -2.68 -7.97 -10.69
C HIS A 65 -2.54 -9.02 -9.59
N PHE A 66 -1.70 -8.77 -8.61
CA PHE A 66 -1.54 -9.68 -7.47
C PHE A 66 -2.85 -9.87 -6.72
N LEU A 67 -3.60 -8.80 -6.52
CA LEU A 67 -4.92 -8.88 -5.89
C LEU A 67 -5.85 -9.76 -6.72
N ASP A 68 -5.92 -9.52 -8.03
CA ASP A 68 -6.79 -10.29 -8.92
C ASP A 68 -6.49 -11.79 -8.87
N GLU A 69 -5.21 -12.14 -8.83
CA GLU A 69 -4.78 -13.54 -8.94
C GLU A 69 -4.74 -14.28 -7.60
N ASN A 70 -4.53 -13.57 -6.49
CA ASN A 70 -4.19 -14.25 -5.24
C ASN A 70 -5.12 -13.93 -4.07
N LEU A 71 -5.92 -12.87 -4.13
CA LEU A 71 -6.76 -12.52 -2.98
C LEU A 71 -7.91 -13.53 -2.83
N PRO A 72 -7.97 -14.25 -1.69
CA PRO A 72 -9.11 -15.12 -1.44
C PRO A 72 -10.38 -14.29 -1.18
N TYR A 73 -11.54 -14.91 -1.34
CA TYR A 73 -12.81 -14.25 -1.05
C TYR A 73 -12.99 -14.01 0.46
N ASN A 74 -13.71 -12.96 0.79
CA ASN A 74 -14.15 -12.64 2.13
C ASN A 74 -13.03 -12.27 3.11
N LYS A 75 -11.93 -11.70 2.60
CA LYS A 75 -10.84 -11.22 3.45
C LYS A 75 -11.05 -9.76 3.85
N GLN A 76 -10.46 -9.37 4.98
CA GLN A 76 -10.33 -7.97 5.35
C GLN A 76 -9.09 -7.40 4.65
N VAL A 77 -9.23 -6.21 4.07
CA VAL A 77 -8.13 -5.58 3.33
C VAL A 77 -7.98 -4.11 3.70
N PHE A 78 -6.81 -3.55 3.42
CA PHE A 78 -6.57 -2.11 3.54
C PHE A 78 -5.60 -1.69 2.44
N PHE A 79 -5.51 -0.37 2.22
CA PHE A 79 -4.66 0.18 1.17
C PHE A 79 -3.75 1.27 1.72
N LEU A 80 -2.51 1.28 1.21
CA LEU A 80 -1.53 2.33 1.48
C LEU A 80 -0.99 2.83 0.15
N TYR A 81 -0.80 4.15 0.02
CA TYR A 81 -0.18 4.64 -1.22
C TYR A 81 0.64 5.90 -0.99
N THR A 82 1.59 6.11 -1.90
CA THR A 82 2.38 7.34 -1.97
C THR A 82 2.22 7.93 -3.35
N CYS A 83 2.19 9.26 -3.42
CA CYS A 83 1.95 9.96 -4.67
C CYS A 83 2.47 11.39 -4.58
N ALA A 84 2.35 12.13 -5.68
CA ALA A 84 2.72 13.53 -5.67
C ALA A 84 1.74 14.35 -4.83
N LYS A 85 0.44 14.07 -5.00
CA LYS A 85 -0.63 14.73 -4.25
C LYS A 85 -1.75 13.72 -4.03
N THR A 86 -2.16 13.53 -2.78
CA THR A 86 -3.14 12.51 -2.44
C THR A 86 -4.51 12.82 -3.05
N SER A 87 -5.23 11.76 -3.40
CA SER A 87 -6.59 11.85 -3.92
C SER A 87 -7.33 10.55 -3.67
N PRO A 88 -8.61 10.61 -3.27
CA PRO A 88 -9.40 9.39 -3.10
C PRO A 88 -9.64 8.62 -4.39
N ARG A 89 -9.39 9.25 -5.55
CA ARG A 89 -9.55 8.56 -6.83
C ARG A 89 -8.51 7.47 -7.05
N PHE A 90 -7.36 7.57 -6.39
CA PHE A 90 -6.24 6.67 -6.63
C PHE A 90 -6.50 5.24 -6.18
N THR A 91 -7.47 5.02 -5.30
CA THR A 91 -7.84 3.69 -4.85
C THR A 91 -9.09 3.13 -5.51
N GLN A 92 -9.72 3.87 -6.43
CA GLN A 92 -10.99 3.43 -7.03
C GLN A 92 -10.88 2.07 -7.73
N THR A 93 -9.87 1.89 -8.55
CA THR A 93 -9.72 0.65 -9.31
C THR A 93 -9.45 -0.55 -8.39
N ILE A 94 -8.50 -0.39 -7.46
CA ILE A 94 -8.15 -1.51 -6.59
C ILE A 94 -9.28 -1.83 -5.61
N ARG A 95 -10.03 -0.82 -5.17
CA ARG A 95 -11.23 -1.06 -4.35
C ARG A 95 -12.26 -1.88 -5.09
N ALA A 96 -12.51 -1.55 -6.35
CA ALA A 96 -13.47 -2.31 -7.17
C ALA A 96 -13.04 -3.76 -7.33
N LYS A 97 -11.74 -4.01 -7.50
CA LYS A 97 -11.20 -5.36 -7.58
C LYS A 97 -11.40 -6.13 -6.27
N ALA A 98 -11.17 -5.47 -5.14
CA ALA A 98 -11.37 -6.09 -3.83
C ALA A 98 -12.85 -6.41 -3.58
N VAL A 99 -13.74 -5.51 -3.95
CA VAL A 99 -15.19 -5.72 -3.79
C VAL A 99 -15.65 -6.93 -4.59
N ARG A 100 -15.08 -7.18 -5.77
CA ARG A 100 -15.41 -8.38 -6.56
C ARG A 100 -15.00 -9.68 -5.87
N LYS A 101 -14.10 -9.61 -4.90
CA LYS A 101 -13.70 -10.75 -4.07
C LYS A 101 -14.42 -10.76 -2.73
N ASP A 102 -15.49 -9.99 -2.60
CA ASP A 102 -16.26 -9.85 -1.36
C ASP A 102 -15.38 -9.45 -0.17
N ALA A 103 -14.33 -8.66 -0.43
CA ALA A 103 -13.44 -8.19 0.62
C ALA A 103 -14.11 -7.09 1.45
N VAL A 104 -13.80 -7.07 2.74
CA VAL A 104 -14.20 -5.98 3.62
C VAL A 104 -13.04 -4.98 3.68
N ILE A 105 -13.26 -3.79 3.16
CA ILE A 105 -12.22 -2.75 3.12
C ILE A 105 -12.24 -2.00 4.45
N LEU A 106 -11.17 -2.12 5.24
CA LEU A 106 -11.09 -1.49 6.55
C LEU A 106 -10.68 -0.02 6.49
N GLY A 107 -9.99 0.37 5.43
CA GLY A 107 -9.57 1.77 5.27
C GLY A 107 -8.43 1.93 4.29
N GLU A 108 -7.97 3.16 4.15
CA GLU A 108 -6.82 3.50 3.32
C GLU A 108 -6.05 4.66 3.93
N TYR A 109 -4.75 4.72 3.65
CA TYR A 109 -3.90 5.83 4.03
C TYR A 109 -2.99 6.18 2.85
N GLY A 110 -2.95 7.46 2.49
CA GLY A 110 -2.07 7.94 1.44
C GLY A 110 -1.29 9.17 1.88
N CYS A 111 -0.08 9.32 1.39
CA CYS A 111 0.75 10.47 1.73
C CYS A 111 1.64 10.86 0.54
N PRO A 112 2.20 12.08 0.58
CA PRO A 112 3.15 12.49 -0.45
C PRO A 112 4.41 11.63 -0.44
N GLY A 113 5.01 11.44 -1.63
CA GLY A 113 6.27 10.76 -1.80
C GLY A 113 7.19 11.57 -2.70
N TYR A 114 8.49 11.33 -2.60
CA TYR A 114 9.47 11.98 -3.46
C TYR A 114 9.20 11.61 -4.91
N ASN A 115 9.12 12.60 -5.79
CA ASN A 115 8.75 12.42 -7.19
C ASN A 115 9.67 13.25 -8.09
N THR A 116 10.28 12.57 -9.07
CA THR A 116 11.16 13.22 -10.06
C THR A 116 10.61 13.15 -11.48
N TYR A 117 9.33 12.83 -11.64
CA TYR A 117 8.71 12.75 -12.95
C TYR A 117 8.57 14.11 -13.62
N GLY A 118 8.68 14.11 -14.96
CA GLY A 118 8.41 15.28 -15.78
C GLY A 118 9.24 16.49 -15.37
N PRO A 119 8.62 17.67 -15.27
CA PRO A 119 9.35 18.90 -14.93
C PRO A 119 9.98 18.88 -13.54
N TRP A 120 9.52 18.03 -12.64
CA TRP A 120 10.09 17.95 -11.30
C TRP A 120 11.54 17.49 -11.30
N ARG A 121 11.97 16.73 -12.31
CA ARG A 121 13.38 16.33 -12.47
C ARG A 121 14.33 17.52 -12.54
N LEU A 122 13.87 18.60 -13.18
CA LEU A 122 14.73 19.76 -13.43
C LEU A 122 14.99 20.57 -12.17
N VAL A 123 14.15 20.44 -11.16
CA VAL A 123 14.27 21.22 -9.91
C VAL A 123 14.57 20.33 -8.71
N GLY A 124 15.06 19.10 -8.94
CA GLY A 124 15.43 18.20 -7.86
C GLY A 124 14.28 17.36 -7.32
N GLY A 125 13.15 17.35 -8.03
CA GLY A 125 12.00 16.55 -7.66
C GLY A 125 10.95 17.31 -6.85
N MET A 126 9.78 16.70 -6.73
CA MET A 126 8.67 17.18 -5.92
C MET A 126 8.62 16.36 -4.63
N ASN A 127 8.30 17.01 -3.51
CA ASN A 127 8.15 16.32 -2.22
C ASN A 127 9.43 15.61 -1.77
N ARG A 128 10.56 16.26 -1.90
CA ARG A 128 11.88 15.64 -1.72
C ARG A 128 12.07 14.97 -0.36
N ASN A 129 11.46 15.53 0.68
CA ASN A 129 11.59 15.01 2.04
C ASN A 129 10.37 14.17 2.47
N HIS A 130 9.61 13.69 1.50
CA HIS A 130 8.41 12.89 1.75
C HIS A 130 8.58 11.47 1.21
N PRO A 131 8.00 10.47 1.88
CA PRO A 131 7.31 10.60 3.16
C PRO A 131 8.27 11.06 4.26
N ASP A 132 7.84 11.99 5.08
CA ASP A 132 8.64 12.42 6.24
C ASP A 132 8.34 11.52 7.44
N SER A 133 9.04 11.77 8.57
CA SER A 133 8.88 10.94 9.75
C SER A 133 7.48 10.98 10.33
N ALA A 134 6.78 12.12 10.23
CA ALA A 134 5.41 12.24 10.71
C ALA A 134 4.45 11.42 9.85
N GLU A 135 4.66 11.42 8.54
CA GLU A 135 3.84 10.65 7.61
C GLU A 135 4.05 9.15 7.77
N ILE A 136 5.30 8.74 7.98
CA ILE A 136 5.61 7.34 8.24
C ILE A 136 4.99 6.89 9.56
N ARG A 137 5.07 7.73 10.59
CA ARG A 137 4.44 7.44 11.88
C ARG A 137 2.92 7.32 11.73
N ALA A 138 2.32 8.20 10.93
CA ALA A 138 0.87 8.14 10.68
C ALA A 138 0.46 6.85 9.99
N ALA A 139 1.29 6.32 9.08
CA ALA A 139 1.04 5.02 8.45
C ALA A 139 1.07 3.90 9.48
N VAL A 140 2.02 3.93 10.40
CA VAL A 140 2.11 2.93 11.47
C VAL A 140 0.90 3.02 12.40
N GLU A 141 0.48 4.24 12.75
CA GLU A 141 -0.70 4.44 13.58
C GLU A 141 -1.98 4.01 12.87
N PHE A 142 -2.07 4.26 11.57
CA PHE A 142 -3.19 3.77 10.76
C PHE A 142 -3.29 2.25 10.85
N TYR A 143 -2.17 1.55 10.63
CA TYR A 143 -2.15 0.10 10.73
C TYR A 143 -2.55 -0.37 12.13
N HIS A 144 -2.02 0.29 13.17
CA HIS A 144 -2.37 -0.04 14.54
C HIS A 144 -3.89 0.03 14.76
N SER A 145 -4.54 1.06 14.20
CA SER A 145 -5.99 1.21 14.36
C SER A 145 -6.78 0.07 13.72
N LEU A 146 -6.23 -0.57 12.69
CA LEU A 146 -6.90 -1.67 11.99
C LEU A 146 -6.83 -2.99 12.77
N ILE A 147 -5.82 -3.16 13.60
CA ILE A 147 -5.62 -4.41 14.35
C ILE A 147 -6.03 -4.29 15.81
N SER A 148 -6.37 -3.08 16.27
CA SER A 148 -6.79 -2.88 17.65
C SER A 148 -8.23 -3.34 17.82
N ASP A 149 -8.45 -4.14 18.84
CA ASP A 149 -9.79 -4.59 19.21
C ASP A 149 -10.51 -3.45 19.93
N LYS A 150 -11.78 -3.34 19.68
CA LYS A 150 -12.61 -2.32 20.31
C LYS A 150 -13.57 -2.89 21.30
#